data_d7c73a6f205246fb1c641853446154d2
#
_entry.id   d7c73a6f205246fb1c641853446154d2
#
_cell.length_a   1.000
_cell.length_b   1.000
_cell.length_c   1.000
_cell.angle_alpha   90.00
_cell.angle_beta   90.00
_cell.angle_gamma   90.00
#
_symmetry.space_group_name_H-M   'P 1'
#
loop_
_entity.id
_entity.type
_entity.pdbx_description
1 polymer ?
#
loop_
_entity_poly.entity_id
_entity_poly.type
_entity_poly.pdbx_seq_one_letter_code
_entity_poly.pdbx_strand_id
1 'polypeptide(L)'
;MKQIEKKELKVNMNITSIQTLGALQESGYQSKSIKDELRDNLIAKIKNKETVFTGVHGYENTVIPELERAILSRHNINLLGLRGQAKTRLARLMVNLLDEYIPVIEGSEINDDPLNPISRFAVELIKHKKDETPIIWLHRSDRFAEKLATPDVTVADIIGDVDPIKAANLKLSYADDRVIHYGMIPRANRCIFVINELPDLQARIQVALFNILQEGDIQIRGFKLRLPLDMQFIFTANPEDYTNRGSIVTPLKDRIGSQILTHYPETIEVAKTITSQEAALDGRQSSTIFIPELAKDILEQIVFEARKSEFVDVKSGVSARLSITAFENLVSTAERRLLHSGDDKTGIRMSDFIGIIPAITGKIELVYEGEQEGAHSVALTLLGGAIKTLYSKYFPKIEKLEKQGVETPYDEIVSWFFNTSDDFEILDDIQEKDYKIILEKVKPLSNFIKKFKEDLQPNEVYFWQEFVLWSLVEYKKLNKYRYAEGIQFKDPYGSFISGL
;
A
#
# COMPACT_ATOMS: atom_id res chain seq x y z
N MET A 1 -37.89 24.47 -19.03
CA MET A 1 -38.06 24.39 -17.57
C MET A 1 -39.02 23.30 -17.15
N LYS A 2 -40.27 23.21 -17.57
CA LYS A 2 -41.24 22.15 -17.15
C LYS A 2 -40.89 20.69 -17.53
N GLN A 3 -40.03 20.44 -18.52
CA GLN A 3 -39.55 19.10 -18.87
C GLN A 3 -38.34 18.64 -18.06
N ILE A 4 -37.53 19.56 -17.56
CA ILE A 4 -36.37 19.30 -16.70
C ILE A 4 -36.86 19.01 -15.28
N GLU A 5 -37.81 19.77 -14.75
CA GLU A 5 -38.43 19.52 -13.45
C GLU A 5 -39.20 18.20 -13.37
N LYS A 6 -39.81 17.74 -14.49
CA LYS A 6 -40.44 16.39 -14.55
C LYS A 6 -39.45 15.25 -14.59
N LYS A 7 -38.20 15.50 -15.00
CA LYS A 7 -37.12 14.49 -14.99
C LYS A 7 -36.47 14.36 -13.61
N GLU A 8 -36.35 15.47 -12.88
CA GLU A 8 -35.80 15.47 -11.51
C GLU A 8 -36.80 14.93 -10.46
N LEU A 9 -38.10 15.12 -10.65
CA LEU A 9 -39.14 14.59 -9.75
C LEU A 9 -39.36 13.06 -9.88
N LYS A 10 -38.83 12.38 -10.91
CA LYS A 10 -38.86 10.93 -11.04
C LYS A 10 -37.67 10.22 -10.33
N VAL A 11 -36.69 10.94 -9.81
CA VAL A 11 -35.44 10.37 -9.24
C VAL A 11 -35.54 10.02 -7.75
N ASN A 12 -36.67 10.27 -7.08
CA ASN A 12 -36.86 9.94 -5.66
C ASN A 12 -37.76 8.72 -5.39
N MET A 13 -38.02 7.87 -6.38
CA MET A 13 -38.45 6.50 -6.10
C MET A 13 -37.23 5.72 -5.61
N ASN A 14 -37.35 5.08 -4.47
CA ASN A 14 -36.34 4.14 -3.98
C ASN A 14 -36.20 3.04 -5.04
N ILE A 15 -35.16 3.17 -5.91
CA ILE A 15 -35.01 2.31 -7.10
C ILE A 15 -35.00 0.83 -6.71
N THR A 16 -34.54 0.52 -5.50
CA THR A 16 -34.50 -0.83 -4.93
C THR A 16 -35.88 -1.40 -4.57
N SER A 17 -36.95 -0.60 -4.66
CA SER A 17 -38.32 -1.09 -4.47
C SER A 17 -38.88 -1.80 -5.70
N ILE A 18 -38.24 -1.68 -6.85
CA ILE A 18 -38.60 -2.38 -8.10
C ILE A 18 -38.13 -3.83 -7.98
N GLN A 19 -39.07 -4.79 -8.05
CA GLN A 19 -38.82 -6.24 -7.86
C GLN A 19 -39.12 -7.10 -9.07
N THR A 20 -39.65 -6.52 -10.16
CA THR A 20 -39.99 -7.25 -11.36
C THR A 20 -39.48 -6.62 -12.63
N LEU A 21 -39.28 -7.42 -13.67
CA LEU A 21 -38.81 -6.95 -14.98
C LEU A 21 -39.78 -5.92 -15.59
N GLY A 22 -41.11 -6.15 -15.52
CA GLY A 22 -42.07 -5.20 -16.05
C GLY A 22 -42.00 -3.84 -15.38
N ALA A 23 -41.95 -3.79 -14.05
CA ALA A 23 -41.76 -2.53 -13.30
C ALA A 23 -40.43 -1.83 -13.63
N LEU A 24 -39.37 -2.62 -13.89
CA LEU A 24 -38.09 -2.08 -14.32
C LEU A 24 -38.18 -1.39 -15.69
N GLN A 25 -38.86 -2.03 -16.65
CA GLN A 25 -39.09 -1.46 -17.99
C GLN A 25 -39.97 -0.21 -17.94
N GLU A 26 -41.04 -0.23 -17.15
CA GLU A 26 -41.91 0.94 -16.94
C GLU A 26 -41.15 2.12 -16.28
N SER A 27 -40.17 1.86 -15.43
CA SER A 27 -39.32 2.91 -14.82
C SER A 27 -38.45 3.65 -15.83
N GLY A 28 -38.28 3.10 -17.05
CA GLY A 28 -37.38 3.61 -18.08
C GLY A 28 -35.91 3.40 -17.79
N TYR A 29 -35.57 2.44 -16.92
CA TYR A 29 -34.18 2.06 -16.65
C TYR A 29 -33.50 1.58 -17.93
N GLN A 30 -32.26 2.03 -18.13
CA GLN A 30 -31.42 1.62 -19.26
C GLN A 30 -30.16 0.96 -18.73
N SER A 31 -29.90 -0.24 -19.18
CA SER A 31 -28.69 -0.95 -18.85
C SER A 31 -27.50 -0.36 -19.59
N LYS A 32 -26.35 -0.29 -18.91
CA LYS A 32 -25.07 0.16 -19.47
C LYS A 32 -24.03 -0.94 -19.31
N SER A 33 -23.04 -0.96 -20.20
CA SER A 33 -21.85 -1.75 -19.96
C SER A 33 -21.07 -1.23 -18.75
N ILE A 34 -20.39 -2.13 -18.03
CA ILE A 34 -19.58 -1.70 -16.87
C ILE A 34 -18.53 -0.64 -17.26
N LYS A 35 -17.97 -0.71 -18.46
CA LYS A 35 -16.99 0.25 -18.95
C LYS A 35 -17.60 1.62 -19.23
N ASP A 36 -18.84 1.66 -19.74
CA ASP A 36 -19.58 2.92 -19.92
C ASP A 36 -20.02 3.50 -18.58
N GLU A 37 -20.45 2.67 -17.65
CA GLU A 37 -20.79 3.04 -16.28
C GLU A 37 -19.61 3.72 -15.57
N LEU A 38 -18.45 3.05 -15.53
CA LEU A 38 -17.21 3.60 -14.95
C LEU A 38 -16.83 4.94 -15.60
N ARG A 39 -16.94 5.03 -16.93
CA ARG A 39 -16.61 6.24 -17.69
C ARG A 39 -17.57 7.39 -17.37
N ASP A 40 -18.87 7.15 -17.40
CA ASP A 40 -19.90 8.18 -17.16
C ASP A 40 -19.79 8.72 -15.73
N ASN A 41 -19.59 7.84 -14.75
CA ASN A 41 -19.44 8.23 -13.35
C ASN A 41 -18.11 8.98 -13.12
N LEU A 42 -17.03 8.58 -13.78
CA LEU A 42 -15.77 9.33 -13.73
C LEU A 42 -15.95 10.75 -14.30
N ILE A 43 -16.62 10.90 -15.45
CA ILE A 43 -16.89 12.20 -16.05
C ILE A 43 -17.72 13.09 -15.11
N ALA A 44 -18.75 12.51 -14.47
CA ALA A 44 -19.56 13.23 -13.49
C ALA A 44 -18.74 13.71 -12.30
N LYS A 45 -17.91 12.84 -11.72
CA LYS A 45 -17.03 13.19 -10.58
C LYS A 45 -16.01 14.26 -10.94
N ILE A 46 -15.34 14.15 -12.09
CA ILE A 46 -14.39 15.17 -12.56
C ILE A 46 -15.09 16.53 -12.73
N LYS A 47 -16.27 16.56 -13.34
CA LYS A 47 -17.04 17.81 -13.50
C LYS A 47 -17.44 18.43 -12.16
N ASN A 48 -17.75 17.59 -11.17
CA ASN A 48 -18.10 18.02 -9.82
C ASN A 48 -16.87 18.32 -8.95
N LYS A 49 -15.64 18.12 -9.46
CA LYS A 49 -14.38 18.26 -8.71
C LYS A 49 -14.30 17.31 -7.49
N GLU A 50 -14.90 16.14 -7.59
CA GLU A 50 -14.84 15.11 -6.58
C GLU A 50 -13.59 14.23 -6.75
N THR A 51 -12.93 13.91 -5.64
CA THR A 51 -11.78 13.00 -5.63
C THR A 51 -12.25 11.56 -5.70
N VAL A 52 -11.83 10.82 -6.72
CA VAL A 52 -12.17 9.39 -6.91
C VAL A 52 -11.30 8.49 -6.05
N PHE A 53 -10.00 8.73 -6.06
CA PHE A 53 -9.00 7.88 -5.42
C PHE A 53 -8.58 8.43 -4.05
N THR A 54 -9.57 8.60 -3.15
CA THR A 54 -9.35 9.14 -1.81
C THR A 54 -8.37 8.27 -1.00
N GLY A 55 -7.45 8.93 -0.30
CA GLY A 55 -6.44 8.27 0.53
C GLY A 55 -5.30 7.62 -0.25
N VAL A 56 -5.15 7.94 -1.54
CA VAL A 56 -3.96 7.63 -2.32
C VAL A 56 -3.18 8.93 -2.49
N HIS A 57 -1.91 8.93 -2.06
CA HIS A 57 -1.06 10.12 -2.02
C HIS A 57 0.17 9.94 -2.91
N GLY A 58 0.59 11.05 -3.56
CA GLY A 58 1.76 11.10 -4.43
C GLY A 58 1.54 10.59 -5.85
N TYR A 59 0.28 10.30 -6.22
CA TYR A 59 -0.11 9.82 -7.55
C TYR A 59 -0.96 10.84 -8.32
N GLU A 60 -1.23 11.98 -7.73
CA GLU A 60 -2.16 13.00 -8.25
C GLU A 60 -1.76 13.50 -9.64
N ASN A 61 -0.46 13.57 -9.92
CA ASN A 61 0.08 14.09 -11.18
C ASN A 61 0.68 13.02 -12.11
N THR A 62 0.68 11.75 -11.68
CA THR A 62 1.33 10.64 -12.39
C THR A 62 0.33 9.52 -12.68
N VAL A 63 0.12 8.62 -11.74
CA VAL A 63 -0.67 7.39 -11.90
C VAL A 63 -2.17 7.67 -12.06
N ILE A 64 -2.73 8.61 -11.27
CA ILE A 64 -4.17 8.91 -11.31
C ILE A 64 -4.60 9.43 -12.68
N PRO A 65 -3.94 10.42 -13.31
CA PRO A 65 -4.29 10.87 -14.65
C PRO A 65 -4.18 9.78 -15.72
N GLU A 66 -3.25 8.85 -15.58
CA GLU A 66 -3.13 7.71 -16.50
C GLU A 66 -4.29 6.73 -16.32
N LEU A 67 -4.68 6.46 -15.08
CA LEU A 67 -5.82 5.61 -14.75
C LEU A 67 -7.14 6.21 -15.25
N GLU A 68 -7.33 7.52 -15.06
CA GLU A 68 -8.50 8.24 -15.61
C GLU A 68 -8.57 8.14 -17.13
N ARG A 69 -7.45 8.35 -17.83
CA ARG A 69 -7.40 8.17 -19.30
C ARG A 69 -7.73 6.75 -19.73
N ALA A 70 -7.24 5.74 -19.01
CA ALA A 70 -7.55 4.35 -19.30
C ALA A 70 -9.04 4.04 -19.14
N ILE A 71 -9.68 4.55 -18.09
CA ILE A 71 -11.12 4.41 -17.83
C ILE A 71 -11.93 5.14 -18.93
N LEU A 72 -11.57 6.38 -19.27
CA LEU A 72 -12.22 7.15 -20.33
C LEU A 72 -12.11 6.44 -21.70
N SER A 73 -11.05 5.69 -21.93
CA SER A 73 -10.84 4.89 -23.14
C SER A 73 -11.47 3.50 -23.08
N ARG A 74 -12.12 3.13 -21.98
CA ARG A 74 -12.71 1.79 -21.74
C ARG A 74 -11.71 0.64 -21.83
N HIS A 75 -10.44 0.91 -21.49
CA HIS A 75 -9.38 -0.09 -21.55
C HIS A 75 -9.43 -1.05 -20.36
N ASN A 76 -9.04 -2.29 -20.59
CA ASN A 76 -8.56 -3.14 -19.51
C ASN A 76 -7.18 -2.60 -19.07
N ILE A 77 -6.84 -2.75 -17.79
CA ILE A 77 -5.73 -2.01 -17.17
C ILE A 77 -4.73 -3.02 -16.58
N ASN A 78 -3.45 -2.79 -16.82
CA ASN A 78 -2.36 -3.46 -16.09
C ASN A 78 -1.60 -2.44 -15.24
N LEU A 79 -1.66 -2.60 -13.91
CA LEU A 79 -0.88 -1.82 -12.96
C LEU A 79 0.46 -2.51 -12.75
N LEU A 80 1.52 -1.93 -13.30
CA LEU A 80 2.88 -2.46 -13.23
C LEU A 80 3.72 -1.68 -12.24
N GLY A 81 4.35 -2.36 -11.29
CA GLY A 81 5.25 -1.74 -10.34
C GLY A 81 5.58 -2.65 -9.16
N LEU A 82 6.55 -2.24 -8.37
CA LEU A 82 7.11 -3.03 -7.27
C LEU A 82 6.09 -3.24 -6.14
N ARG A 83 6.46 -4.07 -5.15
CA ARG A 83 5.63 -4.36 -3.97
C ARG A 83 5.35 -3.10 -3.14
N GLY A 84 4.14 -3.00 -2.59
CA GLY A 84 3.75 -1.89 -1.71
C GLY A 84 3.52 -0.54 -2.41
N GLN A 85 3.23 -0.53 -3.72
CA GLN A 85 2.91 0.66 -4.51
C GLN A 85 1.40 0.83 -4.75
N ALA A 86 0.57 0.44 -3.80
CA ALA A 86 -0.88 0.64 -3.76
C ALA A 86 -1.69 0.10 -4.97
N LYS A 87 -1.13 -0.80 -5.81
CA LYS A 87 -1.81 -1.33 -7.01
C LYS A 87 -3.21 -1.88 -6.71
N THR A 88 -3.31 -2.80 -5.75
CA THR A 88 -4.59 -3.40 -5.34
C THR A 88 -5.55 -2.38 -4.73
N ARG A 89 -5.03 -1.37 -4.01
CA ARG A 89 -5.84 -0.29 -3.45
C ARG A 89 -6.48 0.56 -4.56
N LEU A 90 -5.70 0.92 -5.58
CA LEU A 90 -6.23 1.64 -6.76
C LEU A 90 -7.35 0.85 -7.44
N ALA A 91 -7.15 -0.46 -7.65
CA ALA A 91 -8.17 -1.32 -8.24
C ALA A 91 -9.47 -1.36 -7.39
N ARG A 92 -9.35 -1.48 -6.08
CA ARG A 92 -10.51 -1.48 -5.16
C ARG A 92 -11.24 -0.15 -5.14
N LEU A 93 -10.53 0.97 -5.21
CA LEU A 93 -11.15 2.29 -5.22
C LEU A 93 -11.98 2.56 -6.49
N MET A 94 -11.71 1.84 -7.60
CA MET A 94 -12.53 1.93 -8.80
C MET A 94 -13.98 1.49 -8.57
N VAL A 95 -14.30 0.72 -7.54
CA VAL A 95 -15.68 0.38 -7.13
C VAL A 95 -16.51 1.65 -6.86
N ASN A 96 -15.88 2.73 -6.43
CA ASN A 96 -16.54 4.03 -6.21
C ASN A 96 -16.99 4.73 -7.51
N LEU A 97 -16.60 4.18 -8.66
CA LEU A 97 -17.06 4.60 -9.99
C LEU A 97 -18.21 3.75 -10.52
N LEU A 98 -18.65 2.71 -9.80
CA LEU A 98 -19.83 1.94 -10.13
C LEU A 98 -21.08 2.62 -9.59
N ASP A 99 -22.20 2.44 -10.26
CA ASP A 99 -23.53 2.80 -9.74
C ASP A 99 -23.78 2.07 -8.43
N GLU A 100 -24.46 2.71 -7.50
CA GLU A 100 -24.65 2.14 -6.15
C GLU A 100 -25.37 0.79 -6.21
N TYR A 101 -26.37 0.66 -7.08
CA TYR A 101 -27.11 -0.57 -7.31
C TYR A 101 -27.35 -0.81 -8.79
N ILE A 102 -27.29 -2.06 -9.23
CA ILE A 102 -27.77 -2.52 -10.54
C ILE A 102 -28.77 -3.65 -10.39
N PRO A 103 -29.77 -3.74 -11.30
CA PRO A 103 -30.70 -4.86 -11.28
C PRO A 103 -30.06 -6.11 -11.88
N VAL A 104 -30.30 -7.26 -11.26
CA VAL A 104 -29.95 -8.60 -11.76
C VAL A 104 -31.12 -9.54 -11.60
N ILE A 105 -31.21 -10.58 -12.46
CA ILE A 105 -32.25 -11.60 -12.35
C ILE A 105 -32.02 -12.42 -11.09
N GLU A 106 -33.06 -12.57 -10.28
CA GLU A 106 -33.01 -13.38 -9.06
C GLU A 106 -32.67 -14.84 -9.36
N GLY A 107 -31.67 -15.38 -8.65
CA GLY A 107 -31.18 -16.75 -8.84
C GLY A 107 -30.21 -16.95 -9.99
N SER A 108 -29.84 -15.90 -10.74
CA SER A 108 -28.77 -15.97 -11.73
C SER A 108 -27.42 -16.19 -11.08
N GLU A 109 -26.67 -17.20 -11.53
CA GLU A 109 -25.30 -17.47 -11.07
C GLU A 109 -24.26 -16.50 -11.68
N ILE A 110 -24.64 -15.75 -12.73
CA ILE A 110 -23.73 -14.88 -13.49
C ILE A 110 -24.20 -13.44 -13.59
N ASN A 111 -24.97 -12.96 -12.64
CA ASN A 111 -25.46 -11.57 -12.58
C ASN A 111 -26.15 -11.11 -13.87
N ASP A 112 -27.03 -11.95 -14.44
CA ASP A 112 -27.72 -11.62 -15.68
C ASP A 112 -28.44 -10.28 -15.62
N ASP A 113 -28.25 -9.48 -16.66
CA ASP A 113 -29.00 -8.25 -16.86
C ASP A 113 -30.45 -8.58 -17.22
N PRO A 114 -31.45 -8.09 -16.47
CA PRO A 114 -32.86 -8.33 -16.78
C PRO A 114 -33.26 -7.88 -18.17
N LEU A 115 -32.61 -6.86 -18.73
CA LEU A 115 -32.92 -6.35 -20.06
C LEU A 115 -32.14 -7.04 -21.18
N ASN A 116 -30.98 -7.66 -20.84
CA ASN A 116 -30.10 -8.34 -21.79
C ASN A 116 -29.56 -9.65 -21.19
N PRO A 117 -30.41 -10.67 -20.94
CA PRO A 117 -30.01 -11.91 -20.31
C PRO A 117 -29.10 -12.73 -21.23
N ILE A 118 -28.04 -13.33 -20.67
CA ILE A 118 -27.07 -14.12 -21.44
C ILE A 118 -27.07 -15.59 -21.03
N SER A 119 -27.46 -15.93 -19.79
CA SER A 119 -27.58 -17.32 -19.38
C SER A 119 -28.88 -17.97 -19.87
N ARG A 120 -28.81 -19.28 -20.13
CA ARG A 120 -30.00 -20.06 -20.47
C ARG A 120 -31.05 -20.01 -19.35
N PHE A 121 -30.61 -20.07 -18.09
CA PHE A 121 -31.46 -19.93 -16.93
C PHE A 121 -32.31 -18.64 -17.00
N ALA A 122 -31.64 -17.49 -17.20
CA ALA A 122 -32.27 -16.19 -17.25
C ALA A 122 -33.26 -16.08 -18.45
N VAL A 123 -32.83 -16.53 -19.62
CA VAL A 123 -33.66 -16.54 -20.85
C VAL A 123 -34.92 -17.40 -20.66
N GLU A 124 -34.79 -18.60 -20.10
CA GLU A 124 -35.93 -19.49 -19.83
C GLU A 124 -36.85 -18.90 -18.76
N LEU A 125 -36.30 -18.30 -17.68
CA LEU A 125 -37.09 -17.67 -16.62
C LEU A 125 -37.96 -16.52 -17.18
N ILE A 126 -37.36 -15.65 -18.00
CA ILE A 126 -38.08 -14.54 -18.65
C ILE A 126 -39.15 -15.03 -19.59
N LYS A 127 -38.89 -16.10 -20.38
CA LYS A 127 -39.94 -16.69 -21.26
C LYS A 127 -41.13 -17.18 -20.48
N HIS A 128 -40.91 -17.73 -19.28
CA HIS A 128 -42.00 -18.26 -18.45
C HIS A 128 -42.75 -17.19 -17.67
N LYS A 129 -42.01 -16.27 -17.02
CA LYS A 129 -42.60 -15.28 -16.10
C LYS A 129 -42.85 -13.92 -16.72
N LYS A 130 -42.24 -13.62 -17.89
CA LYS A 130 -42.39 -12.35 -18.61
C LYS A 130 -42.17 -11.15 -17.67
N ASP A 131 -43.12 -10.23 -17.58
CA ASP A 131 -43.05 -9.02 -16.76
C ASP A 131 -42.97 -9.29 -15.25
N GLU A 132 -43.42 -10.48 -14.81
CA GLU A 132 -43.35 -10.95 -13.42
C GLU A 132 -42.01 -11.60 -13.07
N THR A 133 -41.03 -11.58 -14.01
CA THR A 133 -39.66 -12.09 -13.72
C THR A 133 -39.05 -11.35 -12.55
N PRO A 134 -38.67 -12.06 -11.46
CA PRO A 134 -38.15 -11.41 -10.26
C PRO A 134 -36.74 -10.88 -10.49
N ILE A 135 -36.51 -9.69 -10.00
CA ILE A 135 -35.19 -9.04 -10.01
C ILE A 135 -34.76 -8.66 -8.60
N ILE A 136 -33.46 -8.67 -8.38
CA ILE A 136 -32.82 -8.17 -7.15
C ILE A 136 -31.81 -7.08 -7.50
N TRP A 137 -31.48 -6.26 -6.51
CA TRP A 137 -30.53 -5.18 -6.68
C TRP A 137 -29.18 -5.57 -6.09
N LEU A 138 -28.17 -5.62 -6.95
CA LEU A 138 -26.79 -5.92 -6.57
C LEU A 138 -26.07 -4.62 -6.22
N HIS A 139 -25.58 -4.50 -4.98
CA HIS A 139 -24.83 -3.34 -4.53
C HIS A 139 -23.40 -3.36 -5.10
N ARG A 140 -22.84 -2.16 -5.36
CA ARG A 140 -21.49 -2.03 -5.96
C ARG A 140 -20.38 -2.72 -5.18
N SER A 141 -20.49 -2.87 -3.83
CA SER A 141 -19.50 -3.62 -3.03
C SER A 141 -19.38 -5.08 -3.46
N ASP A 142 -20.47 -5.66 -3.97
CA ASP A 142 -20.53 -7.07 -4.39
C ASP A 142 -20.10 -7.24 -5.86
N ARG A 143 -19.78 -6.14 -6.54
CA ARG A 143 -19.35 -6.08 -7.94
C ARG A 143 -17.83 -5.99 -8.08
N PHE A 144 -17.10 -6.49 -7.10
CA PHE A 144 -15.65 -6.57 -7.11
C PHE A 144 -15.21 -7.99 -6.81
N ALA A 145 -14.50 -8.59 -7.74
CA ALA A 145 -13.91 -9.92 -7.58
C ALA A 145 -12.39 -9.84 -7.76
N GLU A 146 -11.67 -10.54 -6.90
CA GLU A 146 -10.21 -10.52 -6.86
C GLU A 146 -9.65 -11.94 -6.77
N LYS A 147 -8.65 -12.25 -7.59
CA LYS A 147 -7.92 -13.51 -7.55
C LYS A 147 -6.42 -13.24 -7.54
N LEU A 148 -5.73 -13.86 -6.60
CA LEU A 148 -4.28 -13.95 -6.66
C LEU A 148 -3.90 -15.06 -7.66
N ALA A 149 -3.04 -14.74 -8.59
CA ALA A 149 -2.46 -15.72 -9.49
C ALA A 149 -1.47 -16.59 -8.71
N THR A 150 -1.79 -17.87 -8.58
CA THR A 150 -0.93 -18.87 -7.95
C THR A 150 -0.79 -20.07 -8.88
N PRO A 151 0.30 -20.85 -8.80
CA PRO A 151 0.53 -21.98 -9.71
C PRO A 151 -0.52 -23.10 -9.64
N ASP A 152 -1.29 -23.19 -8.55
CA ASP A 152 -2.34 -24.17 -8.32
C ASP A 152 -3.69 -23.77 -8.96
N VAL A 153 -3.85 -22.52 -9.41
CA VAL A 153 -5.07 -22.06 -10.08
C VAL A 153 -5.32 -22.88 -11.35
N THR A 154 -6.54 -23.33 -11.53
CA THR A 154 -6.96 -24.11 -12.69
C THR A 154 -7.86 -23.31 -13.64
N VAL A 155 -8.01 -23.79 -14.88
CA VAL A 155 -8.97 -23.21 -15.84
C VAL A 155 -10.41 -23.36 -15.32
N ALA A 156 -10.71 -24.47 -14.62
CA ALA A 156 -12.02 -24.70 -14.01
C ALA A 156 -12.35 -23.65 -12.95
N ASP A 157 -11.38 -23.25 -12.11
CA ASP A 157 -11.60 -22.22 -11.09
C ASP A 157 -11.91 -20.85 -11.72
N ILE A 158 -11.23 -20.52 -12.81
CA ILE A 158 -11.35 -19.21 -13.47
C ILE A 158 -12.54 -19.15 -14.41
N ILE A 159 -12.70 -20.14 -15.29
CA ILE A 159 -13.70 -20.15 -16.36
C ILE A 159 -14.88 -21.03 -16.01
N GLY A 160 -14.60 -22.22 -15.50
CA GLY A 160 -15.61 -23.23 -15.19
C GLY A 160 -15.36 -24.54 -15.92
N ASP A 161 -16.12 -25.54 -15.53
CA ASP A 161 -16.08 -26.89 -16.10
C ASP A 161 -17.46 -27.58 -15.93
N VAL A 162 -17.57 -28.80 -16.45
CA VAL A 162 -18.74 -29.66 -16.23
C VAL A 162 -18.82 -30.08 -14.77
N ASP A 163 -19.98 -29.96 -14.16
CA ASP A 163 -20.30 -30.52 -12.83
C ASP A 163 -20.89 -31.92 -12.94
N PRO A 164 -20.10 -32.98 -12.63
CA PRO A 164 -20.58 -34.33 -12.69
C PRO A 164 -21.73 -34.61 -11.71
N ILE A 165 -21.77 -33.91 -10.59
CA ILE A 165 -22.79 -34.06 -9.55
C ILE A 165 -24.11 -33.45 -10.03
N LYS A 166 -24.05 -32.22 -10.61
CA LYS A 166 -25.23 -31.60 -11.24
C LYS A 166 -25.79 -32.50 -12.37
N ALA A 167 -24.92 -33.07 -13.22
CA ALA A 167 -25.29 -33.94 -14.31
C ALA A 167 -26.04 -35.21 -13.80
N ALA A 168 -25.50 -35.86 -12.79
CA ALA A 168 -26.10 -37.04 -12.18
C ALA A 168 -27.44 -36.71 -11.50
N ASN A 169 -27.49 -35.65 -10.71
CA ASN A 169 -28.70 -35.24 -9.98
C ASN A 169 -29.86 -34.84 -10.92
N LEU A 170 -29.52 -34.11 -11.99
CA LEU A 170 -30.50 -33.65 -12.97
C LEU A 170 -30.78 -34.68 -14.07
N LYS A 171 -30.05 -35.81 -14.09
CA LYS A 171 -30.11 -36.84 -15.14
C LYS A 171 -29.92 -36.29 -16.55
N LEU A 172 -28.96 -35.35 -16.67
CA LEU A 172 -28.66 -34.66 -17.93
C LEU A 172 -27.35 -35.17 -18.54
N SER A 173 -27.26 -35.01 -19.86
CA SER A 173 -26.01 -35.27 -20.59
C SER A 173 -24.95 -34.22 -20.18
N TYR A 174 -23.68 -34.62 -20.20
CA TYR A 174 -22.55 -33.68 -20.04
C TYR A 174 -22.50 -32.59 -21.13
N ALA A 175 -23.28 -32.70 -22.19
CA ALA A 175 -23.39 -31.66 -23.21
C ALA A 175 -24.53 -30.64 -22.93
N ASP A 176 -25.25 -30.77 -21.82
CA ASP A 176 -26.33 -29.86 -21.43
C ASP A 176 -25.76 -28.68 -20.62
N ASP A 177 -26.05 -27.45 -21.02
CA ASP A 177 -25.54 -26.22 -20.40
C ASP A 177 -25.87 -26.10 -18.91
N ARG A 178 -26.93 -26.75 -18.45
CA ARG A 178 -27.38 -26.75 -17.05
C ARG A 178 -26.44 -27.49 -16.10
N VAL A 179 -25.52 -28.31 -16.63
CA VAL A 179 -24.52 -29.02 -15.83
C VAL A 179 -23.22 -28.27 -15.69
N ILE A 180 -23.17 -27.04 -16.20
CA ILE A 180 -21.99 -26.19 -16.08
C ILE A 180 -21.86 -25.69 -14.63
N HIS A 181 -20.64 -25.78 -14.08
CA HIS A 181 -20.19 -25.06 -12.94
C HIS A 181 -19.39 -23.83 -13.43
N TYR A 182 -19.95 -22.65 -13.22
CA TYR A 182 -19.29 -21.40 -13.62
C TYR A 182 -18.10 -21.09 -12.70
N GLY A 183 -16.97 -20.77 -13.29
CA GLY A 183 -15.81 -20.28 -12.58
C GLY A 183 -15.96 -18.81 -12.10
N MET A 184 -14.89 -18.26 -11.59
CA MET A 184 -14.91 -16.90 -11.02
C MET A 184 -15.25 -15.82 -12.06
N ILE A 185 -14.73 -15.93 -13.29
CA ILE A 185 -14.96 -14.93 -14.34
C ILE A 185 -16.41 -14.85 -14.75
N PRO A 186 -17.12 -15.92 -15.14
CA PRO A 186 -18.54 -15.82 -15.47
C PRO A 186 -19.38 -15.27 -14.30
N ARG A 187 -19.10 -15.68 -13.06
CA ARG A 187 -19.78 -15.17 -11.87
C ARG A 187 -19.55 -13.69 -11.62
N ALA A 188 -18.41 -13.15 -12.09
CA ALA A 188 -18.09 -11.75 -12.01
C ALA A 188 -18.57 -10.94 -13.23
N ASN A 189 -19.53 -11.45 -13.99
CA ASN A 189 -20.16 -10.67 -15.06
C ASN A 189 -20.75 -9.37 -14.49
N ARG A 190 -20.60 -8.26 -15.21
CA ARG A 190 -20.95 -6.89 -14.80
C ARG A 190 -20.20 -6.39 -13.56
N CYS A 191 -18.99 -6.94 -13.31
CA CYS A 191 -18.13 -6.61 -12.17
C CYS A 191 -16.72 -6.17 -12.61
N ILE A 192 -16.01 -5.54 -11.69
CA ILE A 192 -14.57 -5.35 -11.80
C ILE A 192 -13.90 -6.67 -11.37
N PHE A 193 -13.06 -7.24 -12.25
CA PHE A 193 -12.31 -8.46 -11.96
C PHE A 193 -10.81 -8.18 -11.92
N VAL A 194 -10.20 -8.43 -10.77
CA VAL A 194 -8.78 -8.17 -10.53
C VAL A 194 -8.02 -9.49 -10.51
N ILE A 195 -6.96 -9.59 -11.31
CA ILE A 195 -5.98 -10.68 -11.22
C ILE A 195 -4.67 -10.08 -10.72
N ASN A 196 -4.32 -10.41 -9.47
CA ASN A 196 -3.06 -9.98 -8.88
C ASN A 196 -1.93 -10.92 -9.27
N GLU A 197 -0.74 -10.33 -9.50
CA GLU A 197 0.50 -11.03 -9.86
C GLU A 197 0.32 -11.91 -11.11
N LEU A 198 -0.24 -11.30 -12.16
CA LEU A 198 -0.57 -11.95 -13.43
C LEU A 198 0.56 -12.84 -14.02
N PRO A 199 1.85 -12.49 -13.93
CA PRO A 199 2.94 -13.36 -14.40
C PRO A 199 3.02 -14.73 -13.75
N ASP A 200 2.53 -14.89 -12.51
CA ASP A 200 2.51 -16.17 -11.78
C ASP A 200 1.41 -17.12 -12.30
N LEU A 201 0.47 -16.61 -13.11
CA LEU A 201 -0.59 -17.41 -13.69
C LEU A 201 -0.06 -18.29 -14.82
N GLN A 202 -0.37 -19.58 -14.77
CA GLN A 202 0.09 -20.53 -15.81
C GLN A 202 -0.28 -20.05 -17.22
N ALA A 203 0.64 -20.21 -18.18
CA ALA A 203 0.47 -19.75 -19.56
C ALA A 203 -0.83 -20.26 -20.22
N ARG A 204 -1.26 -21.49 -19.93
CA ARG A 204 -2.53 -22.06 -20.45
C ARG A 204 -3.77 -21.28 -19.98
N ILE A 205 -3.74 -20.70 -18.77
CA ILE A 205 -4.84 -19.90 -18.25
C ILE A 205 -4.77 -18.50 -18.86
N GLN A 206 -3.59 -17.94 -19.00
CA GLN A 206 -3.41 -16.66 -19.70
C GLN A 206 -3.93 -16.72 -21.15
N VAL A 207 -3.74 -17.86 -21.84
CA VAL A 207 -4.31 -18.09 -23.19
C VAL A 207 -5.84 -18.15 -23.16
N ALA A 208 -6.42 -18.73 -22.12
CA ALA A 208 -7.89 -18.73 -21.95
C ALA A 208 -8.44 -17.31 -21.74
N LEU A 209 -7.74 -16.47 -20.96
CA LEU A 209 -8.09 -15.05 -20.78
C LEU A 209 -7.99 -14.23 -22.07
N PHE A 210 -7.10 -14.59 -22.97
CA PHE A 210 -6.93 -13.95 -24.25
C PHE A 210 -8.23 -13.86 -25.06
N ASN A 211 -8.97 -14.98 -25.18
CA ASN A 211 -10.23 -15.01 -25.91
C ASN A 211 -11.29 -14.11 -25.24
N ILE A 212 -11.33 -14.07 -23.91
CA ILE A 212 -12.25 -13.23 -23.16
C ILE A 212 -11.97 -11.73 -23.40
N LEU A 213 -10.69 -11.34 -23.43
CA LEU A 213 -10.30 -9.95 -23.66
C LEU A 213 -10.52 -9.49 -25.10
N GLN A 214 -10.41 -10.40 -26.07
CA GLN A 214 -10.55 -10.09 -27.49
C GLN A 214 -12.01 -10.13 -27.96
N GLU A 215 -12.68 -11.25 -27.71
CA GLU A 215 -14.01 -11.54 -28.23
C GLU A 215 -15.12 -11.11 -27.23
N GLY A 216 -14.76 -10.82 -25.98
CA GLY A 216 -15.72 -10.53 -24.91
C GLY A 216 -16.53 -11.74 -24.48
N ASP A 217 -16.23 -12.93 -25.00
CA ASP A 217 -16.96 -14.15 -24.67
C ASP A 217 -16.08 -15.23 -24.06
N ILE A 218 -16.69 -16.17 -23.37
CA ILE A 218 -16.03 -17.37 -22.88
C ILE A 218 -16.54 -18.62 -23.61
N GLN A 219 -15.62 -19.55 -23.83
CA GLN A 219 -15.95 -20.89 -24.28
C GLN A 219 -15.55 -21.91 -23.21
N ILE A 220 -16.55 -22.52 -22.61
CA ILE A 220 -16.34 -23.59 -21.62
C ILE A 220 -16.05 -24.89 -22.36
N ARG A 221 -15.04 -25.61 -21.92
CA ARG A 221 -14.56 -26.84 -22.56
C ARG A 221 -15.69 -27.84 -22.83
N GLY A 222 -15.80 -28.28 -24.10
CA GLY A 222 -16.81 -29.27 -24.52
C GLY A 222 -18.18 -28.69 -24.87
N PHE A 223 -18.41 -27.40 -24.60
CA PHE A 223 -19.66 -26.72 -24.94
C PHE A 223 -19.45 -25.77 -26.13
N LYS A 224 -20.47 -25.67 -26.99
CA LYS A 224 -20.55 -24.62 -28.02
C LYS A 224 -21.15 -23.32 -27.49
N LEU A 225 -21.22 -23.19 -26.16
CA LEU A 225 -21.78 -22.03 -25.51
C LEU A 225 -20.78 -20.89 -25.53
N ARG A 226 -21.20 -19.77 -26.05
CA ARG A 226 -20.50 -18.47 -25.94
C ARG A 226 -21.31 -17.57 -25.03
N LEU A 227 -20.68 -17.08 -23.97
CA LEU A 227 -21.27 -16.11 -23.05
C LEU A 227 -20.58 -14.78 -23.23
N PRO A 228 -21.26 -13.78 -23.82
CA PRO A 228 -20.72 -12.43 -23.94
C PRO A 228 -20.73 -11.78 -22.54
N LEU A 229 -19.55 -11.66 -21.95
CA LEU A 229 -19.38 -11.11 -20.61
C LEU A 229 -19.07 -9.62 -20.68
N ASP A 230 -19.72 -8.87 -19.80
CA ASP A 230 -19.45 -7.45 -19.60
C ASP A 230 -18.58 -7.26 -18.36
N MET A 231 -17.29 -6.98 -18.54
CA MET A 231 -16.32 -6.95 -17.44
C MET A 231 -15.29 -5.84 -17.60
N GLN A 232 -14.86 -5.31 -16.46
CA GLN A 232 -13.66 -4.49 -16.37
C GLN A 232 -12.54 -5.33 -15.75
N PHE A 233 -11.53 -5.68 -16.56
CA PHE A 233 -10.35 -6.36 -16.06
C PHE A 233 -9.29 -5.37 -15.57
N ILE A 234 -8.70 -5.69 -14.41
CA ILE A 234 -7.54 -5.04 -13.88
C ILE A 234 -6.50 -6.12 -13.53
N PHE A 235 -5.31 -5.96 -14.03
CA PHE A 235 -4.19 -6.84 -13.74
C PHE A 235 -3.18 -6.10 -12.88
N THR A 236 -2.49 -6.82 -12.00
CA THR A 236 -1.30 -6.30 -11.34
C THR A 236 -0.11 -7.19 -11.66
N ALA A 237 1.05 -6.57 -11.82
CA ALA A 237 2.30 -7.26 -12.06
C ALA A 237 3.46 -6.52 -11.40
N ASN A 238 4.51 -7.27 -11.02
CA ASN A 238 5.79 -6.72 -10.63
C ASN A 238 6.77 -6.86 -11.81
N PRO A 239 7.64 -5.88 -12.06
CA PRO A 239 8.64 -5.97 -13.14
C PRO A 239 9.56 -7.19 -13.00
N GLU A 240 9.85 -7.62 -11.78
CA GLU A 240 10.71 -8.78 -11.49
C GLU A 240 10.08 -10.13 -11.84
N ASP A 241 8.76 -10.23 -11.71
CA ASP A 241 8.05 -11.48 -11.99
C ASP A 241 8.22 -11.87 -13.45
N TYR A 242 8.53 -10.89 -14.35
CA TYR A 242 8.83 -11.15 -15.76
C TYR A 242 10.14 -11.93 -16.01
N THR A 243 11.04 -11.96 -15.03
CA THR A 243 12.36 -12.57 -15.19
C THR A 243 12.51 -13.88 -14.42
N ASN A 244 11.85 -14.03 -13.29
CA ASN A 244 12.14 -15.12 -12.32
C ASN A 244 11.00 -16.13 -12.16
N ARG A 245 9.72 -15.74 -12.30
CA ARG A 245 8.57 -16.61 -11.98
C ARG A 245 7.67 -16.91 -13.19
N GLY A 246 7.72 -16.10 -14.20
CA GLY A 246 6.89 -16.23 -15.39
C GLY A 246 6.87 -14.96 -16.23
N SER A 247 6.17 -15.00 -17.34
CA SER A 247 5.98 -13.82 -18.18
C SER A 247 4.51 -13.72 -18.59
N ILE A 248 4.03 -12.50 -18.78
CA ILE A 248 2.75 -12.31 -19.47
C ILE A 248 2.97 -12.71 -20.92
N VAL A 249 2.19 -13.70 -21.40
CA VAL A 249 2.28 -14.13 -22.79
C VAL A 249 2.00 -12.95 -23.72
N THR A 250 2.81 -12.78 -24.75
CA THR A 250 2.75 -11.63 -25.68
C THR A 250 1.33 -11.36 -26.21
N PRO A 251 0.54 -12.38 -26.62
CA PRO A 251 -0.82 -12.14 -27.08
C PRO A 251 -1.76 -11.56 -26.04
N LEU A 252 -1.58 -11.89 -24.76
CA LEU A 252 -2.38 -11.32 -23.67
C LEU A 252 -1.96 -9.87 -23.42
N LYS A 253 -0.67 -9.61 -23.39
CA LYS A 253 -0.12 -8.25 -23.18
C LYS A 253 -0.62 -7.28 -24.27
N ASP A 254 -0.67 -7.71 -25.53
CA ASP A 254 -1.17 -6.92 -26.66
C ASP A 254 -2.64 -6.51 -26.54
N ARG A 255 -3.44 -7.26 -25.77
CA ARG A 255 -4.89 -7.03 -25.58
C ARG A 255 -5.24 -6.26 -24.31
N ILE A 256 -4.27 -6.02 -23.47
CA ILE A 256 -4.44 -5.11 -22.33
C ILE A 256 -4.26 -3.69 -22.85
N GLY A 257 -5.34 -2.90 -22.85
CA GLY A 257 -5.36 -1.59 -23.52
C GLY A 257 -4.45 -0.54 -22.89
N SER A 258 -4.23 -0.59 -21.56
CA SER A 258 -3.37 0.37 -20.83
C SER A 258 -2.48 -0.33 -19.82
N GLN A 259 -1.18 -0.02 -19.87
CA GLN A 259 -0.23 -0.37 -18.83
C GLN A 259 0.20 0.90 -18.10
N ILE A 260 0.00 0.94 -16.79
CA ILE A 260 0.25 2.09 -15.93
C ILE A 260 1.37 1.74 -14.96
N LEU A 261 2.43 2.55 -14.95
CA LEU A 261 3.57 2.36 -14.08
C LEU A 261 3.30 3.04 -12.74
N THR A 262 3.36 2.27 -11.65
CA THR A 262 3.32 2.81 -10.30
C THR A 262 4.73 3.05 -9.77
N HIS A 263 4.88 3.91 -8.77
CA HIS A 263 6.17 4.26 -8.17
C HIS A 263 6.06 4.39 -6.64
N TYR A 264 7.20 4.50 -5.97
CA TYR A 264 7.24 4.83 -4.56
C TYR A 264 7.04 6.33 -4.34
N PRO A 265 6.68 6.77 -3.11
CA PRO A 265 6.65 8.19 -2.76
C PRO A 265 7.99 8.86 -3.12
N GLU A 266 7.91 10.02 -3.75
CA GLU A 266 9.09 10.77 -4.20
C GLU A 266 9.65 11.67 -3.11
N THR A 267 8.80 12.08 -2.15
CA THR A 267 9.20 12.96 -1.04
C THR A 267 8.90 12.33 0.30
N ILE A 268 9.67 12.74 1.32
CA ILE A 268 9.48 12.30 2.71
C ILE A 268 8.09 12.70 3.22
N GLU A 269 7.60 13.88 2.84
CA GLU A 269 6.30 14.41 3.27
C GLU A 269 5.16 13.51 2.80
N VAL A 270 5.18 13.07 1.54
CA VAL A 270 4.19 12.12 1.01
C VAL A 270 4.31 10.77 1.72
N ALA A 271 5.54 10.28 1.94
CA ALA A 271 5.77 9.03 2.64
C ALA A 271 5.22 9.07 4.09
N LYS A 272 5.49 10.16 4.84
CA LYS A 272 4.93 10.39 6.19
C LYS A 272 3.40 10.40 6.20
N THR A 273 2.79 11.02 5.19
CA THR A 273 1.33 11.05 5.06
C THR A 273 0.77 9.65 4.92
N ILE A 274 1.37 8.83 4.05
CA ILE A 274 0.97 7.43 3.84
C ILE A 274 1.16 6.62 5.13
N THR A 275 2.32 6.71 5.78
CA THR A 275 2.62 5.97 7.01
C THR A 275 1.66 6.36 8.13
N SER A 276 1.39 7.66 8.31
CA SER A 276 0.46 8.14 9.34
C SER A 276 -1.00 7.72 9.09
N GLN A 277 -1.40 7.58 7.82
CA GLN A 277 -2.74 7.12 7.43
C GLN A 277 -2.91 5.61 7.64
N GLU A 278 -1.87 4.81 7.37
CA GLU A 278 -1.97 3.35 7.33
C GLU A 278 -1.54 2.66 8.63
N ALA A 279 -0.77 3.34 9.49
CA ALA A 279 -0.30 2.77 10.75
C ALA A 279 -1.46 2.62 11.76
N ALA A 280 -1.53 1.45 12.36
CA ALA A 280 -2.56 1.12 13.35
C ALA A 280 -2.08 1.45 14.77
N LEU A 281 -2.16 2.73 15.15
CA LEU A 281 -1.93 3.16 16.53
C LEU A 281 -3.25 3.23 17.31
N ASP A 282 -3.24 2.73 18.55
CA ASP A 282 -4.41 2.86 19.41
C ASP A 282 -4.50 4.25 20.09
N GLY A 283 -5.66 4.53 20.67
CA GLY A 283 -5.90 5.81 21.33
C GLY A 283 -5.02 6.04 22.58
N ARG A 284 -4.56 4.98 23.24
CA ARG A 284 -3.67 5.06 24.40
C ARG A 284 -2.28 5.46 23.94
N GLN A 285 -1.71 4.77 22.95
CA GLN A 285 -0.42 5.09 22.36
C GLN A 285 -0.36 6.56 21.91
N SER A 286 -1.38 6.99 21.17
CA SER A 286 -1.47 8.37 20.66
C SER A 286 -1.57 9.44 21.76
N SER A 287 -2.10 9.10 22.95
CA SER A 287 -2.26 10.03 24.06
C SER A 287 -1.08 10.08 25.04
N THR A 288 -0.28 9.01 25.10
CA THR A 288 0.80 8.85 26.07
C THR A 288 2.20 8.99 25.49
N ILE A 289 2.34 8.81 24.16
CA ILE A 289 3.64 8.84 23.49
C ILE A 289 3.70 10.04 22.55
N PHE A 290 4.64 10.94 22.82
CA PHE A 290 4.94 12.07 21.95
C PHE A 290 5.88 11.63 20.83
N ILE A 291 5.51 11.90 19.58
CA ILE A 291 6.27 11.51 18.39
C ILE A 291 6.82 12.79 17.72
N PRO A 292 8.12 13.10 17.87
CA PRO A 292 8.74 14.22 17.19
C PRO A 292 8.65 14.12 15.67
N GLU A 293 8.49 15.23 14.97
CA GLU A 293 8.47 15.21 13.49
C GLU A 293 9.80 14.70 12.91
N LEU A 294 10.93 15.03 13.53
CA LEU A 294 12.22 14.49 13.12
C LEU A 294 12.29 12.97 13.21
N ALA A 295 11.60 12.34 14.18
CA ALA A 295 11.56 10.88 14.29
C ALA A 295 10.84 10.25 13.07
N LYS A 296 9.76 10.87 12.60
CA LYS A 296 9.09 10.47 11.36
C LYS A 296 9.98 10.68 10.13
N ASP A 297 10.71 11.80 10.08
CA ASP A 297 11.66 12.07 9.00
C ASP A 297 12.78 11.01 8.95
N ILE A 298 13.35 10.64 10.10
CA ILE A 298 14.38 9.58 10.19
C ILE A 298 13.85 8.26 9.67
N LEU A 299 12.65 7.87 10.10
CA LEU A 299 12.03 6.62 9.72
C LEU A 299 11.83 6.53 8.20
N GLU A 300 11.28 7.56 7.59
CA GLU A 300 11.11 7.57 6.13
C GLU A 300 12.45 7.66 5.41
N GLN A 301 13.41 8.42 5.93
CA GLN A 301 14.74 8.50 5.33
C GLN A 301 15.46 7.15 5.31
N ILE A 302 15.26 6.29 6.33
CA ILE A 302 15.79 4.91 6.33
C ILE A 302 15.29 4.14 5.10
N VAL A 303 14.01 4.28 4.75
CA VAL A 303 13.43 3.62 3.59
C VAL A 303 13.97 4.19 2.28
N PHE A 304 14.20 5.50 2.22
CA PHE A 304 14.84 6.14 1.08
C PHE A 304 16.30 5.70 0.91
N GLU A 305 17.05 5.54 2.00
CA GLU A 305 18.42 4.99 1.98
C GLU A 305 18.41 3.53 1.55
N ALA A 306 17.47 2.71 2.05
CA ALA A 306 17.33 1.31 1.66
C ALA A 306 17.10 1.13 0.15
N ARG A 307 16.32 2.03 -0.48
CA ARG A 307 16.08 2.02 -1.93
C ARG A 307 17.30 2.38 -2.78
N LYS A 308 18.33 2.96 -2.18
CA LYS A 308 19.58 3.39 -2.83
C LYS A 308 20.79 2.57 -2.40
N SER A 309 20.61 1.71 -1.41
CA SER A 309 21.70 0.95 -0.82
C SER A 309 22.21 -0.13 -1.78
N GLU A 310 23.54 -0.27 -1.86
CA GLU A 310 24.21 -1.36 -2.59
C GLU A 310 24.03 -2.73 -1.94
N PHE A 311 23.63 -2.78 -0.66
CA PHE A 311 23.39 -4.02 0.08
C PHE A 311 21.97 -4.57 -0.10
N VAL A 312 21.06 -3.77 -0.65
CA VAL A 312 19.63 -4.12 -0.80
C VAL A 312 19.31 -4.39 -2.27
N ASP A 313 18.59 -5.47 -2.54
CA ASP A 313 18.14 -5.76 -3.90
C ASP A 313 17.07 -4.74 -4.33
N VAL A 314 17.49 -3.82 -5.18
CA VAL A 314 16.64 -2.76 -5.72
C VAL A 314 15.51 -3.32 -6.58
N LYS A 315 15.74 -4.49 -7.23
CA LYS A 315 14.73 -5.14 -8.07
C LYS A 315 13.55 -5.65 -7.25
N SER A 316 13.80 -6.25 -6.10
CA SER A 316 12.74 -6.69 -5.17
C SER A 316 11.96 -5.54 -4.56
N GLY A 317 12.53 -4.34 -4.56
CA GLY A 317 11.93 -3.12 -4.07
C GLY A 317 11.75 -3.07 -2.55
N VAL A 318 11.74 -1.86 -2.01
CA VAL A 318 11.50 -1.62 -0.58
C VAL A 318 10.10 -1.07 -0.39
N SER A 319 9.20 -1.94 0.05
CA SER A 319 7.77 -1.67 0.20
C SER A 319 7.49 -0.55 1.23
N ALA A 320 6.49 0.29 0.97
CA ALA A 320 5.96 1.24 1.96
C ALA A 320 5.46 0.56 3.26
N ARG A 321 5.16 -0.75 3.22
CA ARG A 321 4.85 -1.52 4.43
C ARG A 321 6.00 -1.57 5.43
N LEU A 322 7.25 -1.31 4.98
CA LEU A 322 8.39 -1.20 5.88
C LEU A 322 8.21 0.01 6.79
N SER A 323 7.96 1.20 6.24
CA SER A 323 7.71 2.42 7.02
C SER A 323 6.58 2.22 8.02
N ILE A 324 5.45 1.66 7.58
CA ILE A 324 4.27 1.43 8.43
C ILE A 324 4.63 0.54 9.61
N THR A 325 5.20 -0.65 9.35
CA THR A 325 5.56 -1.60 10.42
C THR A 325 6.67 -1.06 11.32
N ALA A 326 7.66 -0.35 10.74
CA ALA A 326 8.72 0.27 11.53
C ALA A 326 8.18 1.40 12.42
N PHE A 327 7.20 2.16 11.95
CA PHE A 327 6.54 3.20 12.77
C PHE A 327 5.78 2.59 13.94
N GLU A 328 5.00 1.53 13.71
CA GLU A 328 4.32 0.77 14.75
C GLU A 328 5.30 0.20 15.79
N ASN A 329 6.42 -0.38 15.33
CA ASN A 329 7.47 -0.88 16.21
C ASN A 329 8.17 0.23 17.00
N LEU A 330 8.41 1.38 16.38
CA LEU A 330 9.02 2.54 17.05
C LEU A 330 8.15 3.02 18.21
N VAL A 331 6.85 3.17 17.97
CA VAL A 331 5.89 3.58 19.00
C VAL A 331 5.77 2.51 20.08
N SER A 332 5.69 1.24 19.71
CA SER A 332 5.61 0.12 20.66
C SER A 332 6.90 -0.03 21.51
N THR A 333 8.07 0.34 20.97
CA THR A 333 9.32 0.36 21.73
C THR A 333 9.28 1.43 22.81
N ALA A 334 8.80 2.63 22.49
CA ALA A 334 8.60 3.69 23.46
C ALA A 334 7.52 3.32 24.49
N GLU A 335 6.44 2.66 24.07
CA GLU A 335 5.39 2.16 24.98
C GLU A 335 5.96 1.13 25.96
N ARG A 336 6.76 0.17 25.44
CA ARG A 336 7.42 -0.80 26.31
C ARG A 336 8.29 -0.11 27.38
N ARG A 337 9.08 0.88 26.98
CA ARG A 337 9.89 1.69 27.90
C ARG A 337 9.02 2.42 28.93
N LEU A 338 7.92 3.04 28.50
CA LEU A 338 6.95 3.71 29.36
C LEU A 338 6.40 2.77 30.44
N LEU A 339 6.06 1.53 30.06
CA LEU A 339 5.55 0.51 30.99
C LEU A 339 6.62 0.05 32.00
N HIS A 340 7.89 -0.02 31.60
CA HIS A 340 8.98 -0.41 32.51
C HIS A 340 9.42 0.74 33.41
N SER A 341 9.47 1.97 32.92
CA SER A 341 9.86 3.15 33.74
C SER A 341 8.81 3.58 34.74
N GLY A 342 7.54 3.21 34.50
CA GLY A 342 6.39 3.61 35.33
C GLY A 342 5.96 5.06 35.14
N ASP A 343 6.40 5.71 34.06
CA ASP A 343 5.97 7.07 33.72
C ASP A 343 4.53 7.08 33.15
N ASP A 344 3.83 8.21 33.24
CA ASP A 344 2.49 8.37 32.63
C ASP A 344 2.58 8.71 31.14
N LYS A 345 3.64 9.40 30.71
CA LYS A 345 3.90 9.85 29.34
C LYS A 345 5.39 9.81 29.01
N THR A 346 5.70 9.59 27.75
CA THR A 346 7.07 9.63 27.26
C THR A 346 7.14 10.17 25.83
N GLY A 347 8.34 10.57 25.37
CA GLY A 347 8.62 10.86 23.98
C GLY A 347 9.40 9.73 23.32
N ILE A 348 9.36 9.62 21.99
CA ILE A 348 10.28 8.79 21.22
C ILE A 348 11.70 9.26 21.50
N ARG A 349 12.65 8.33 21.65
CA ARG A 349 14.09 8.56 21.80
C ARG A 349 14.85 7.97 20.61
N MET A 350 16.09 8.42 20.38
CA MET A 350 16.93 7.82 19.32
C MET A 350 17.24 6.33 19.59
N SER A 351 17.35 5.95 20.86
CA SER A 351 17.53 4.55 21.26
C SER A 351 16.35 3.65 20.86
N ASP A 352 15.14 4.17 20.75
CA ASP A 352 13.95 3.41 20.34
C ASP A 352 14.05 2.92 18.89
N PHE A 353 14.86 3.56 18.04
CA PHE A 353 15.12 3.12 16.66
C PHE A 353 15.82 1.76 16.56
N ILE A 354 16.46 1.30 17.63
CA ILE A 354 16.96 -0.09 17.67
C ILE A 354 15.80 -1.09 17.61
N GLY A 355 14.65 -0.76 18.16
CA GLY A 355 13.44 -1.59 18.13
C GLY A 355 12.82 -1.78 16.74
N ILE A 356 13.18 -0.95 15.75
CA ILE A 356 12.65 -1.11 14.38
C ILE A 356 13.46 -2.06 13.51
N ILE A 357 14.64 -2.49 13.95
CA ILE A 357 15.52 -3.39 13.18
C ILE A 357 14.79 -4.64 12.68
N PRO A 358 13.98 -5.34 13.48
CA PRO A 358 13.22 -6.49 12.99
C PRO A 358 12.25 -6.17 11.86
N ALA A 359 11.68 -4.96 11.85
CA ALA A 359 10.82 -4.52 10.74
C ALA A 359 11.63 -4.28 9.46
N ILE A 360 12.84 -3.76 9.57
CA ILE A 360 13.73 -3.54 8.43
C ILE A 360 14.18 -4.91 7.88
N THR A 361 14.80 -5.75 8.70
CA THR A 361 15.36 -7.04 8.28
C THR A 361 14.31 -8.00 7.72
N GLY A 362 13.07 -7.91 8.18
CA GLY A 362 11.96 -8.73 7.69
C GLY A 362 11.33 -8.27 6.37
N LYS A 363 11.74 -7.11 5.82
CA LYS A 363 11.09 -6.52 4.63
C LYS A 363 12.05 -6.05 3.54
N ILE A 364 13.36 -6.11 3.77
CA ILE A 364 14.39 -5.90 2.76
C ILE A 364 14.89 -7.26 2.26
N GLU A 365 15.17 -7.35 0.98
CA GLU A 365 15.90 -8.48 0.40
C GLU A 365 17.33 -7.99 0.13
N LEU A 366 18.31 -8.79 0.57
CA LEU A 366 19.72 -8.42 0.47
C LEU A 366 20.32 -9.00 -0.80
N VAL A 367 21.26 -8.28 -1.40
CA VAL A 367 22.19 -8.85 -2.37
C VAL A 367 23.26 -9.64 -1.64
N TYR A 368 24.10 -10.39 -2.38
CA TYR A 368 25.13 -11.24 -1.81
C TYR A 368 26.07 -10.53 -0.83
N GLU A 369 26.51 -9.31 -1.15
CA GLU A 369 27.35 -8.47 -0.30
C GLU A 369 26.61 -8.09 0.99
N GLY A 370 25.31 -7.82 0.90
CA GLY A 370 24.47 -7.54 2.06
C GLY A 370 24.25 -8.76 2.96
N GLU A 371 24.15 -9.97 2.38
CA GLU A 371 24.06 -11.22 3.15
C GLU A 371 25.35 -11.50 3.92
N GLN A 372 26.52 -11.19 3.33
CA GLN A 372 27.80 -11.31 4.01
C GLN A 372 27.95 -10.35 5.19
N GLU A 373 27.51 -9.10 5.03
CA GLU A 373 27.51 -8.08 6.08
C GLU A 373 26.54 -8.43 7.21
N GLY A 374 25.46 -9.12 6.88
CA GLY A 374 24.38 -9.51 7.78
C GLY A 374 23.26 -8.48 7.89
N ALA A 375 22.03 -8.94 7.86
CA ALA A 375 20.83 -8.09 7.81
C ALA A 375 20.75 -7.08 8.96
N HIS A 376 21.21 -7.43 10.15
CA HIS A 376 21.24 -6.53 11.30
C HIS A 376 22.23 -5.37 11.09
N SER A 377 23.42 -5.65 10.58
CA SER A 377 24.45 -4.65 10.29
C SER A 377 24.02 -3.72 9.18
N VAL A 378 23.41 -4.28 8.11
CA VAL A 378 22.81 -3.48 7.04
C VAL A 378 21.74 -2.54 7.59
N ALA A 379 20.84 -3.01 8.46
CA ALA A 379 19.80 -2.17 9.07
C ALA A 379 20.39 -1.00 9.89
N LEU A 380 21.45 -1.24 10.65
CA LEU A 380 22.16 -0.18 11.37
C LEU A 380 22.86 0.80 10.42
N THR A 381 23.44 0.33 9.33
CA THR A 381 24.04 1.16 8.28
C THR A 381 23.01 2.06 7.62
N LEU A 382 21.81 1.55 7.35
CA LEU A 382 20.70 2.35 6.82
C LEU A 382 20.24 3.44 7.80
N LEU A 383 20.13 3.11 9.10
CA LEU A 383 19.84 4.10 10.14
C LEU A 383 20.92 5.18 10.20
N GLY A 384 22.19 4.77 10.20
CA GLY A 384 23.32 5.71 10.18
C GLY A 384 23.33 6.61 8.93
N GLY A 385 23.00 6.04 7.76
CA GLY A 385 22.82 6.80 6.52
C GLY A 385 21.72 7.84 6.62
N ALA A 386 20.56 7.46 7.14
CA ALA A 386 19.43 8.37 7.36
C ALA A 386 19.79 9.53 8.31
N ILE A 387 20.47 9.22 9.41
CA ILE A 387 20.95 10.23 10.36
C ILE A 387 21.90 11.23 9.69
N LYS A 388 22.88 10.76 8.91
CA LYS A 388 23.83 11.63 8.18
C LYS A 388 23.12 12.54 7.17
N THR A 389 22.19 11.97 6.41
CA THR A 389 21.44 12.71 5.40
C THR A 389 20.63 13.84 6.05
N LEU A 390 19.90 13.53 7.12
CA LEU A 390 19.08 14.52 7.82
C LEU A 390 19.94 15.53 8.61
N TYR A 391 21.05 15.12 9.21
CA TYR A 391 21.97 16.06 9.83
C TYR A 391 22.43 17.12 8.83
N SER A 392 22.85 16.71 7.64
CA SER A 392 23.29 17.62 6.58
C SER A 392 22.20 18.56 6.05
N LYS A 393 20.92 18.20 6.26
CA LYS A 393 19.75 19.05 5.91
C LYS A 393 19.53 20.16 6.93
N TYR A 394 19.80 19.90 8.20
CA TYR A 394 19.42 20.78 9.30
C TYR A 394 20.60 21.54 9.94
N PHE A 395 21.82 21.01 9.80
CA PHE A 395 23.02 21.52 10.42
C PHE A 395 24.18 21.70 9.42
N PRO A 396 25.20 22.50 9.75
CA PRO A 396 26.38 22.59 8.92
C PRO A 396 27.02 21.22 8.67
N LYS A 397 27.45 20.99 7.43
CA LYS A 397 28.11 19.74 7.05
C LYS A 397 29.38 19.49 7.85
N ILE A 398 29.53 18.25 8.33
CA ILE A 398 30.76 17.78 8.97
C ILE A 398 31.67 17.25 7.85
N GLU A 399 32.83 17.90 7.68
CA GLU A 399 33.83 17.49 6.69
C GLU A 399 34.63 16.28 7.20
N LYS A 400 34.98 15.36 6.29
CA LYS A 400 35.84 14.20 6.63
C LYS A 400 37.25 14.60 7.08
N LEU A 401 37.78 15.64 6.48
CA LEU A 401 39.10 16.22 6.81
C LEU A 401 38.88 17.65 7.27
N GLU A 402 39.01 17.87 8.55
CA GLU A 402 38.99 19.22 9.13
C GLU A 402 40.30 19.93 8.83
N LYS A 403 40.21 21.18 8.40
CA LYS A 403 41.39 22.03 8.27
C LYS A 403 41.91 22.35 9.67
N GLN A 404 43.18 22.06 9.94
CA GLN A 404 43.81 22.40 11.22
C GLN A 404 43.62 23.87 11.55
N GLY A 405 43.10 24.17 12.75
CA GLY A 405 42.92 25.52 13.26
C GLY A 405 41.61 26.23 12.88
N VAL A 406 40.66 25.53 12.28
CA VAL A 406 39.30 26.06 12.01
C VAL A 406 38.33 25.48 13.06
N GLU A 407 37.77 26.37 13.89
CA GLU A 407 36.73 25.99 14.85
C GLU A 407 35.48 25.52 14.13
N THR A 408 34.96 24.37 14.53
CA THR A 408 33.72 23.83 14.00
C THR A 408 32.54 24.07 14.97
N PRO A 409 31.30 24.16 14.49
CA PRO A 409 30.17 24.44 15.37
C PRO A 409 29.92 23.38 16.47
N TYR A 410 30.49 22.18 16.33
CA TYR A 410 30.32 21.05 17.26
C TYR A 410 31.55 20.82 18.16
N ASP A 411 32.62 21.59 18.03
CA ASP A 411 33.87 21.42 18.82
C ASP A 411 33.60 21.52 20.32
N GLU A 412 32.76 22.45 20.74
CA GLU A 412 32.39 22.59 22.16
C GLU A 412 31.74 21.31 22.71
N ILE A 413 30.91 20.61 21.87
CA ILE A 413 30.26 19.36 22.27
C ILE A 413 31.31 18.25 22.42
N VAL A 414 32.20 18.10 21.43
CA VAL A 414 33.25 17.09 21.45
C VAL A 414 34.21 17.34 22.61
N SER A 415 34.62 18.63 22.83
CA SER A 415 35.47 19.01 23.93
C SER A 415 34.85 18.75 25.29
N TRP A 416 33.54 18.87 25.42
CA TRP A 416 32.85 18.52 26.66
C TRP A 416 33.05 17.04 27.01
N PHE A 417 32.85 16.12 26.02
CA PHE A 417 33.07 14.68 26.20
C PHE A 417 34.54 14.35 26.48
N PHE A 418 35.47 15.09 25.92
CA PHE A 418 36.90 14.91 26.18
C PHE A 418 37.30 15.31 27.60
N ASN A 419 36.71 16.39 28.14
CA ASN A 419 37.09 16.95 29.45
C ASN A 419 36.27 16.40 30.62
N THR A 420 35.16 15.66 30.35
CA THR A 420 34.35 15.07 31.43
C THR A 420 34.94 13.77 31.92
N SER A 421 35.02 13.61 33.25
CA SER A 421 35.36 12.36 33.88
C SER A 421 34.14 11.45 34.15
N ASP A 422 32.94 12.01 33.99
CA ASP A 422 31.70 11.28 34.26
C ASP A 422 31.27 10.44 33.06
N ASP A 423 30.84 9.21 33.32
CA ASP A 423 30.25 8.40 32.30
C ASP A 423 28.89 8.99 31.86
N PHE A 424 28.80 9.35 30.57
CA PHE A 424 27.55 9.80 29.97
C PHE A 424 26.81 8.62 29.39
N GLU A 425 25.82 8.15 30.14
CA GLU A 425 25.06 6.95 29.83
C GLU A 425 23.56 7.23 29.82
N ILE A 426 22.86 6.71 28.83
CA ILE A 426 21.40 6.74 28.72
C ILE A 426 20.92 5.31 28.83
N LEU A 427 20.28 4.98 29.97
CA LEU A 427 19.71 3.65 30.17
C LEU A 427 18.40 3.51 29.40
N ASP A 428 18.12 2.28 28.94
CA ASP A 428 16.97 1.98 28.10
C ASP A 428 15.64 2.26 28.80
N ASP A 429 15.49 1.87 30.07
CA ASP A 429 14.25 1.99 30.83
C ASP A 429 14.26 3.16 31.81
N ILE A 430 15.14 4.17 31.60
CA ILE A 430 15.23 5.35 32.46
C ILE A 430 13.97 6.22 32.34
N GLN A 431 13.53 6.77 33.48
CA GLN A 431 12.40 7.70 33.54
C GLN A 431 12.61 8.95 32.67
N GLU A 432 11.53 9.51 32.17
CA GLU A 432 11.55 10.69 31.30
C GLU A 432 12.24 11.89 31.96
N LYS A 433 12.05 12.07 33.28
CA LYS A 433 12.70 13.13 34.04
C LYS A 433 14.21 12.98 34.06
N ASP A 434 14.71 11.79 34.35
CA ASP A 434 16.15 11.55 34.48
C ASP A 434 16.84 11.57 33.11
N TYR A 435 16.18 11.08 32.05
CA TYR A 435 16.62 11.23 30.68
C TYR A 435 16.89 12.70 30.31
N LYS A 436 15.98 13.61 30.67
CA LYS A 436 16.13 15.05 30.44
C LYS A 436 17.30 15.62 31.22
N ILE A 437 17.43 15.26 32.50
CA ILE A 437 18.54 15.70 33.35
C ILE A 437 19.90 15.27 32.78
N ILE A 438 19.99 14.05 32.25
CA ILE A 438 21.25 13.56 31.63
C ILE A 438 21.61 14.40 30.40
N LEU A 439 20.69 14.68 29.52
CA LEU A 439 20.97 15.50 28.33
C LEU A 439 21.27 16.95 28.67
N GLU A 440 20.67 17.53 29.73
CA GLU A 440 20.93 18.89 30.20
C GLU A 440 22.35 19.08 30.80
N LYS A 441 23.03 18.00 31.22
CA LYS A 441 24.40 18.05 31.65
C LYS A 441 25.32 18.57 30.55
N VAL A 442 25.01 18.25 29.28
CA VAL A 442 25.81 18.66 28.11
C VAL A 442 25.37 20.06 27.64
N LYS A 443 25.72 21.08 28.37
CA LYS A 443 25.36 22.49 28.06
C LYS A 443 25.66 22.91 26.62
N PRO A 444 26.84 22.58 26.02
CA PRO A 444 27.12 22.94 24.63
C PRO A 444 26.11 22.39 23.66
N LEU A 445 25.53 21.22 23.93
CA LEU A 445 24.51 20.58 23.09
C LEU A 445 23.21 21.42 23.02
N SER A 446 22.77 21.92 24.19
CA SER A 446 21.59 22.81 24.27
C SER A 446 21.84 24.13 23.50
N ASN A 447 23.03 24.69 23.62
CA ASN A 447 23.41 25.91 22.90
C ASN A 447 23.47 25.70 21.38
N PHE A 448 24.02 24.57 20.96
CA PHE A 448 24.08 24.19 19.55
C PHE A 448 22.65 24.06 18.95
N ILE A 449 21.74 23.35 19.62
CA ILE A 449 20.36 23.23 19.15
C ILE A 449 19.69 24.60 19.04
N LYS A 450 19.78 25.44 20.07
CA LYS A 450 19.17 26.79 20.04
C LYS A 450 19.70 27.65 18.89
N LYS A 451 21.00 27.53 18.56
CA LYS A 451 21.61 28.29 17.47
C LYS A 451 21.06 27.94 16.09
N PHE A 452 20.68 26.69 15.83
CA PHE A 452 20.30 26.23 14.51
C PHE A 452 18.79 25.88 14.40
N LYS A 453 18.07 25.79 15.54
CA LYS A 453 16.67 25.44 15.64
C LYS A 453 15.98 26.30 16.71
N GLU A 454 15.54 27.49 16.31
CA GLU A 454 14.93 28.46 17.23
C GLU A 454 13.48 28.10 17.62
N ASP A 455 12.72 27.49 16.72
CA ASP A 455 11.26 27.28 16.86
C ASP A 455 10.88 25.85 17.30
N LEU A 456 11.70 25.18 18.14
CA LEU A 456 11.38 23.84 18.62
C LEU A 456 10.39 23.87 19.77
N GLN A 457 9.43 22.95 19.75
CA GLN A 457 8.59 22.70 20.91
C GLN A 457 9.42 22.12 22.06
N PRO A 458 9.12 22.46 23.32
CA PRO A 458 9.91 21.97 24.47
C PRO A 458 10.12 20.46 24.52
N ASN A 459 9.12 19.68 24.07
CA ASN A 459 9.20 18.23 24.07
C ASN A 459 10.08 17.66 22.93
N GLU A 460 10.42 18.45 21.90
CA GLU A 460 11.27 18.02 20.79
C GLU A 460 12.75 18.22 21.08
N VAL A 461 13.09 19.17 21.96
CA VAL A 461 14.48 19.60 22.21
C VAL A 461 15.37 18.42 22.56
N TYR A 462 14.93 17.54 23.44
CA TYR A 462 15.72 16.41 23.92
C TYR A 462 15.95 15.35 22.82
N PHE A 463 14.97 15.12 21.96
CA PHE A 463 15.13 14.25 20.80
C PHE A 463 16.16 14.82 19.82
N TRP A 464 16.12 16.14 19.55
CA TRP A 464 17.11 16.82 18.73
C TRP A 464 18.53 16.77 19.35
N GLN A 465 18.65 16.87 20.66
CA GLN A 465 19.92 16.73 21.36
C GLN A 465 20.51 15.34 21.17
N GLU A 466 19.72 14.31 21.42
CA GLU A 466 20.16 12.92 21.23
C GLU A 466 20.48 12.65 19.75
N PHE A 467 19.68 13.17 18.81
CA PHE A 467 19.95 13.07 17.37
C PHE A 467 21.31 13.66 16.99
N VAL A 468 21.69 14.80 17.54
CA VAL A 468 23.03 15.39 17.30
C VAL A 468 24.13 14.46 17.84
N LEU A 469 23.97 13.89 19.02
CA LEU A 469 24.94 12.94 19.56
C LEU A 469 25.11 11.71 18.66
N TRP A 470 24.01 11.12 18.21
CA TRP A 470 24.05 10.00 17.26
C TRP A 470 24.69 10.40 15.94
N SER A 471 24.42 11.63 15.46
CA SER A 471 25.06 12.14 14.25
C SER A 471 26.56 12.27 14.40
N LEU A 472 27.05 12.80 15.51
CA LEU A 472 28.47 12.91 15.78
C LEU A 472 29.17 11.54 15.87
N VAL A 473 28.47 10.51 16.37
CA VAL A 473 28.95 9.12 16.32
C VAL A 473 29.07 8.63 14.87
N GLU A 474 28.04 8.86 14.06
CA GLU A 474 28.06 8.44 12.66
C GLU A 474 29.16 9.14 11.83
N TYR A 475 29.52 10.36 12.20
CA TYR A 475 30.67 11.09 11.62
C TYR A 475 32.00 10.80 12.32
N LYS A 476 32.05 9.81 13.26
CA LYS A 476 33.25 9.42 14.02
C LYS A 476 33.87 10.54 14.84
N LYS A 477 33.05 11.48 15.32
CA LYS A 477 33.46 12.57 16.23
C LYS A 477 33.24 12.20 17.70
N LEU A 478 32.39 11.20 17.95
CA LEU A 478 32.15 10.52 19.23
C LEU A 478 32.12 9.01 19.02
N ASN A 479 32.38 8.27 20.08
CA ASN A 479 32.16 6.83 20.13
C ASN A 479 30.87 6.51 20.90
N LYS A 480 30.21 5.43 20.49
CA LYS A 480 28.99 4.90 21.13
C LYS A 480 29.20 3.44 21.48
N TYR A 481 28.96 3.11 22.74
CA TYR A 481 29.01 1.74 23.22
C TYR A 481 27.61 1.30 23.65
N ARG A 482 27.15 0.17 23.12
CA ARG A 482 25.87 -0.44 23.50
C ARG A 482 26.13 -1.50 24.55
N TYR A 483 25.50 -1.37 25.71
CA TYR A 483 25.46 -2.35 26.78
C TYR A 483 24.09 -3.00 26.86
N ALA A 484 23.93 -4.01 27.74
CA ALA A 484 22.67 -4.68 27.94
C ALA A 484 21.56 -3.76 28.43
N GLU A 485 21.91 -2.70 29.16
CA GLU A 485 20.95 -1.81 29.84
C GLU A 485 20.93 -0.38 29.29
N GLY A 486 21.77 -0.03 28.30
CA GLY A 486 21.81 1.34 27.80
C GLY A 486 22.88 1.63 26.76
N ILE A 487 23.05 2.91 26.48
CA ILE A 487 24.01 3.46 25.52
C ILE A 487 24.92 4.46 26.22
N GLN A 488 26.23 4.28 26.10
CA GLN A 488 27.23 5.20 26.57
C GLN A 488 27.89 5.95 25.43
N PHE A 489 28.09 7.26 25.58
CA PHE A 489 28.81 8.08 24.62
C PHE A 489 30.15 8.50 25.22
N LYS A 490 31.23 8.39 24.46
CA LYS A 490 32.59 8.76 24.84
C LYS A 490 33.30 9.52 23.72
N ASP A 491 34.37 10.21 24.09
CA ASP A 491 35.30 10.82 23.13
C ASP A 491 35.96 9.73 22.25
N PRO A 492 36.45 10.09 21.04
CA PRO A 492 37.06 9.13 20.10
C PRO A 492 38.35 8.49 20.60
N TYR A 493 39.05 9.11 21.57
CA TYR A 493 40.36 8.69 22.07
C TYR A 493 40.29 7.95 23.42
N GLY A 494 39.19 8.09 24.18
CA GLY A 494 39.01 7.49 25.52
C GLY A 494 39.12 5.96 25.58
N SER A 495 38.93 5.28 24.45
CA SER A 495 39.11 3.83 24.36
C SER A 495 40.57 3.36 24.35
N PHE A 496 41.52 4.23 24.05
CA PHE A 496 42.96 3.88 24.06
C PHE A 496 43.61 3.94 25.45
N ILE A 497 43.00 4.66 26.41
CA ILE A 497 43.55 4.86 27.75
C ILE A 497 42.99 3.85 28.77
N SER A 498 41.81 3.31 28.57
CA SER A 498 41.20 2.32 29.47
C SER A 498 41.58 0.85 29.19
N GLY A 499 42.47 0.60 28.23
CA GLY A 499 43.03 -0.71 27.88
C GLY A 499 44.51 -0.89 28.27
N LEU A 500 45.06 0.06 29.00
CA LEU A 500 46.37 -0.04 29.69
C LEU A 500 46.12 -0.10 31.21
#